data_45a7c1ab9987420ffe37e6d1eab2ff95
#
_entry.id   45a7c1ab9987420ffe37e6d1eab2ff95
#
_cell.length_a   1.000
_cell.length_b   1.000
_cell.length_c   1.000
_cell.angle_alpha   90.00
_cell.angle_beta   90.00
_cell.angle_gamma   90.00
#
_symmetry.space_group_name_H-M   'P 1'
#
loop_
_entity.id
_entity.type
_entity.pdbx_description
1 polymer ?
#
loop_
_entity_poly.entity_id
_entity_poly.type
_entity_poly.pdbx_seq_one_letter_code
_entity_poly.pdbx_strand_id
1 'polypeptide(L)'
;MKAPISTVPPSSSHPLRGLLIAQFFGAFNDNAWKLMVALLAIRQATANIAPGPELEAAAQTQTALTFIIFTLPLVLLSLIGGTLADRLSKRTIIIAIKVVEVFLMSAGAVALWLNPSGGMLPLIVLCGMGVHSALFAPSKYGILPELIPHERLAAGNGLLEVWTFAAILTGTAAGGFLLQTAGDQPWKAPLILAALSVAGLAAAFAVPHVSPARATGGVGSTIRVAWAAIQTERLLRLAIPGEIFFWTIASLFAQNILVYAKTVLHLSDAMSGLPLTLLSVGIGIGAMLVGRLSQNRIEYGLIPLGATGAAIALSLLGALTPQLVGTFLVLGLLGVCCSFIFVPLNAILQWRSPPDRRGAVISFSNTCVFTGILLGSLAGGSLANAGLSTSNIFLVTAGVTIVGTAWALWLMPDVFLRLLLVMFTNTLYRLRIVGQHHIPQSGGALLVPNHMSFVDGFLLMASIDRPIRFVVDAAYATHPLIQWLMIAMKVIPIASTGGPRMILRALRSAGQALDDGEIVCIFPEGQITRTGTLLPFRRGFERIVKGRQVPVIPTHLDRVWGSIFSFERGRFLRKWPERIPYPLTVSFGAPLSSDT
;
A
#
# COMPACT_ATOMS: atom_id res chain seq x y z
N MET A 1 -5.13 29.23 -22.67
CA MET A 1 -3.86 29.19 -23.43
C MET A 1 -3.27 27.80 -23.25
N LYS A 2 -3.32 26.94 -24.28
CA LYS A 2 -2.70 25.60 -24.23
C LYS A 2 -1.19 25.79 -24.35
N ALA A 3 -0.44 25.31 -23.35
CA ALA A 3 1.00 25.23 -23.43
C ALA A 3 1.42 24.34 -24.61
N PRO A 4 2.47 24.66 -25.37
CA PRO A 4 2.92 23.83 -26.47
C PRO A 4 3.39 22.48 -25.96
N ILE A 5 2.80 21.41 -26.50
CA ILE A 5 3.26 20.04 -26.34
C ILE A 5 4.67 19.98 -26.94
N SER A 6 5.68 19.88 -26.10
CA SER A 6 7.03 19.61 -26.56
C SER A 6 7.06 18.21 -27.17
N THR A 7 7.12 18.15 -28.49
CA THR A 7 7.35 16.91 -29.22
C THR A 7 8.75 16.41 -28.89
N VAL A 8 8.83 15.39 -28.05
CA VAL A 8 10.08 14.63 -27.86
C VAL A 8 10.40 13.95 -29.17
N PRO A 9 11.60 14.12 -29.75
CA PRO A 9 11.95 13.44 -30.97
C PRO A 9 11.96 11.92 -30.75
N PRO A 10 11.49 11.12 -31.72
CA PRO A 10 11.46 9.66 -31.62
C PRO A 10 12.86 9.07 -31.82
N SER A 11 13.76 9.18 -30.85
CA SER A 11 15.15 8.73 -31.03
C SER A 11 15.64 7.67 -30.05
N SER A 12 14.81 7.09 -29.20
CA SER A 12 15.20 5.86 -28.50
C SER A 12 14.03 4.89 -28.38
N SER A 13 14.21 3.69 -28.89
CA SER A 13 13.24 2.59 -28.78
C SER A 13 12.90 2.22 -27.32
N HIS A 14 13.71 2.69 -26.35
CA HIS A 14 13.56 2.38 -24.93
C HIS A 14 14.04 3.53 -24.02
N PRO A 15 13.26 4.61 -23.83
CA PRO A 15 13.71 5.81 -23.13
C PRO A 15 13.99 5.58 -21.62
N LEU A 16 13.50 4.52 -21.01
CA LEU A 16 13.67 4.21 -19.59
C LEU A 16 14.89 3.33 -19.28
N ARG A 17 15.52 2.67 -20.26
CA ARG A 17 16.57 1.68 -19.99
C ARG A 17 17.73 2.24 -19.15
N GLY A 18 18.25 3.40 -19.49
CA GLY A 18 19.34 4.02 -18.74
C GLY A 18 18.95 4.30 -17.28
N LEU A 19 17.75 4.81 -17.06
CA LEU A 19 17.23 5.08 -15.73
C LEU A 19 17.03 3.79 -14.90
N LEU A 20 16.45 2.75 -15.50
CA LEU A 20 16.19 1.47 -14.83
C LEU A 20 17.47 0.78 -14.40
N ILE A 21 18.51 0.74 -15.25
CA ILE A 21 19.80 0.15 -14.94
C ILE A 21 20.53 0.97 -13.87
N ALA A 22 20.54 2.32 -13.98
CA ALA A 22 21.12 3.19 -12.98
C ALA A 22 20.44 3.05 -11.62
N GLN A 23 19.10 2.92 -11.60
CA GLN A 23 18.31 2.66 -10.39
C GLN A 23 18.63 1.29 -9.79
N PHE A 24 18.72 0.25 -10.62
CA PHE A 24 19.02 -1.10 -10.15
C PHE A 24 20.35 -1.14 -9.40
N PHE A 25 21.44 -0.68 -10.01
CA PHE A 25 22.74 -0.70 -9.35
C PHE A 25 22.80 0.20 -8.11
N GLY A 26 22.09 1.36 -8.09
CA GLY A 26 22.03 2.19 -6.91
C GLY A 26 21.32 1.50 -5.74
N ALA A 27 20.12 0.99 -5.96
CA ALA A 27 19.37 0.30 -4.91
C ALA A 27 20.06 -1.01 -4.48
N PHE A 28 20.73 -1.71 -5.39
CA PHE A 28 21.56 -2.88 -5.07
C PHE A 28 22.69 -2.48 -4.11
N ASN A 29 23.48 -1.46 -4.45
CA ASN A 29 24.60 -1.00 -3.64
C ASN A 29 24.15 -0.48 -2.26
N ASP A 30 23.05 0.29 -2.20
CA ASP A 30 22.48 0.76 -0.95
C ASP A 30 22.19 -0.40 0.03
N ASN A 31 21.54 -1.45 -0.47
CA ASN A 31 21.13 -2.57 0.37
C ASN A 31 22.27 -3.53 0.68
N ALA A 32 23.17 -3.77 -0.27
CA ALA A 32 24.37 -4.58 -0.04
C ALA A 32 25.29 -3.92 1.00
N TRP A 33 25.59 -2.63 0.83
CA TRP A 33 26.43 -1.89 1.76
C TRP A 33 25.82 -1.78 3.17
N LYS A 34 24.52 -1.46 3.24
CA LYS A 34 23.79 -1.39 4.52
C LYS A 34 23.86 -2.71 5.29
N LEU A 35 23.63 -3.85 4.61
CA LEU A 35 23.73 -5.15 5.26
C LEU A 35 25.16 -5.47 5.71
N MET A 36 26.16 -5.21 4.87
CA MET A 36 27.57 -5.42 5.22
C MET A 36 27.97 -4.63 6.46
N VAL A 37 27.62 -3.34 6.52
CA VAL A 37 27.93 -2.49 7.68
C VAL A 37 27.18 -2.97 8.93
N ALA A 38 25.92 -3.39 8.81
CA ALA A 38 25.14 -3.95 9.92
C ALA A 38 25.79 -5.25 10.45
N LEU A 39 26.20 -6.17 9.58
CA LEU A 39 26.86 -7.41 9.97
C LEU A 39 28.21 -7.16 10.65
N LEU A 40 29.03 -6.25 10.14
CA LEU A 40 30.30 -5.85 10.76
C LEU A 40 30.06 -5.22 12.13
N ALA A 41 29.08 -4.33 12.25
CA ALA A 41 28.72 -3.70 13.53
C ALA A 41 28.24 -4.73 14.57
N ILE A 42 27.41 -5.69 14.15
CA ILE A 42 27.00 -6.83 15.01
C ILE A 42 28.20 -7.63 15.44
N ARG A 43 29.08 -8.06 14.51
CA ARG A 43 30.28 -8.85 14.83
C ARG A 43 31.15 -8.13 15.88
N GLN A 44 31.41 -6.84 15.67
CA GLN A 44 32.24 -6.04 16.56
C GLN A 44 31.62 -5.93 17.97
N ALA A 45 30.31 -5.66 18.05
CA ALA A 45 29.62 -5.48 19.31
C ALA A 45 29.45 -6.79 20.10
N THR A 46 29.38 -7.93 19.43
CA THR A 46 29.12 -9.24 20.06
C THR A 46 30.37 -10.08 20.27
N ALA A 47 31.55 -9.64 19.84
CA ALA A 47 32.78 -10.42 19.83
C ALA A 47 33.18 -10.99 21.20
N ASN A 48 32.89 -10.28 22.30
CA ASN A 48 33.27 -10.65 23.65
C ASN A 48 32.06 -10.88 24.58
N ILE A 49 30.86 -11.08 24.03
CA ILE A 49 29.62 -11.26 24.77
C ILE A 49 29.20 -12.74 24.68
N ALA A 50 28.91 -13.38 25.80
CA ALA A 50 28.39 -14.74 25.83
C ALA A 50 26.99 -14.81 25.22
N PRO A 51 26.60 -15.96 24.61
CA PRO A 51 25.24 -16.15 24.11
C PRO A 51 24.20 -15.89 25.20
N GLY A 52 23.22 -15.05 24.89
CA GLY A 52 22.18 -14.66 25.83
C GLY A 52 21.52 -13.32 25.49
N PRO A 53 20.66 -12.81 26.39
CA PRO A 53 19.92 -11.56 26.17
C PRO A 53 20.80 -10.34 25.92
N GLU A 54 21.98 -10.27 26.55
CA GLU A 54 22.94 -9.15 26.36
C GLU A 54 23.50 -9.13 24.93
N LEU A 55 23.78 -10.31 24.35
CA LEU A 55 24.25 -10.43 22.97
C LEU A 55 23.15 -9.97 21.99
N GLU A 56 21.90 -10.39 22.21
CA GLU A 56 20.77 -9.94 21.39
C GLU A 56 20.59 -8.42 21.47
N ALA A 57 20.64 -7.85 22.69
CA ALA A 57 20.50 -6.41 22.91
C ALA A 57 21.62 -5.61 22.22
N ALA A 58 22.87 -6.06 22.31
CA ALA A 58 24.01 -5.44 21.63
C ALA A 58 23.84 -5.49 20.10
N ALA A 59 23.50 -6.66 19.56
CA ALA A 59 23.26 -6.84 18.12
C ALA A 59 22.11 -5.97 17.61
N GLN A 60 20.99 -5.90 18.35
CA GLN A 60 19.84 -5.09 17.99
C GLN A 60 20.15 -3.58 18.03
N THR A 61 20.88 -3.12 19.05
CA THR A 61 21.29 -1.71 19.18
C THR A 61 22.17 -1.29 18.03
N GLN A 62 23.14 -2.11 17.62
CA GLN A 62 24.00 -1.82 16.49
C GLN A 62 23.26 -1.85 15.14
N THR A 63 22.33 -2.78 14.99
CA THR A 63 21.47 -2.83 13.81
C THR A 63 20.60 -1.58 13.75
N ALA A 64 19.97 -1.19 14.85
CA ALA A 64 19.16 0.02 14.93
C ALA A 64 19.98 1.28 14.59
N LEU A 65 21.19 1.41 15.14
CA LEU A 65 22.10 2.52 14.85
C LEU A 65 22.46 2.59 13.36
N THR A 66 22.74 1.45 12.74
CA THR A 66 23.06 1.36 11.31
C THR A 66 21.88 1.85 10.46
N PHE A 67 20.64 1.45 10.79
CA PHE A 67 19.45 1.90 10.09
C PHE A 67 19.14 3.38 10.32
N ILE A 68 19.34 3.88 11.54
CA ILE A 68 19.18 5.31 11.88
C ILE A 68 20.16 6.16 11.05
N ILE A 69 21.44 5.80 11.01
CA ILE A 69 22.49 6.51 10.28
C ILE A 69 22.17 6.59 8.78
N PHE A 70 21.63 5.53 8.19
CA PHE A 70 21.20 5.53 6.79
C PHE A 70 19.92 6.37 6.57
N THR A 71 18.94 6.26 7.48
CA THR A 71 17.59 6.84 7.28
C THR A 71 17.51 8.31 7.66
N LEU A 72 18.30 8.77 8.63
CA LEU A 72 18.26 10.15 9.08
C LEU A 72 18.48 11.18 7.94
N PRO A 73 19.49 11.02 7.05
CA PRO A 73 19.61 11.88 5.88
C PRO A 73 18.39 11.85 4.95
N LEU A 74 17.73 10.69 4.79
CA LEU A 74 16.52 10.58 3.97
C LEU A 74 15.38 11.45 4.53
N VAL A 75 15.19 11.48 5.85
CA VAL A 75 14.20 12.36 6.49
C VAL A 75 14.55 13.83 6.28
N LEU A 76 15.80 14.22 6.53
CA LEU A 76 16.23 15.61 6.50
C LEU A 76 16.32 16.21 5.10
N LEU A 77 16.75 15.42 4.10
CA LEU A 77 17.13 15.92 2.79
C LEU A 77 16.16 15.58 1.66
N SER A 78 15.17 14.69 1.89
CA SER A 78 14.21 14.28 0.85
C SER A 78 13.45 15.45 0.21
N LEU A 79 12.96 16.39 1.03
CA LEU A 79 12.27 17.59 0.54
C LEU A 79 13.22 18.57 -0.17
N ILE A 80 14.48 18.63 0.27
CA ILE A 80 15.52 19.43 -0.39
C ILE A 80 15.83 18.84 -1.76
N GLY A 81 15.98 17.50 -1.84
CA GLY A 81 16.12 16.77 -3.10
C GLY A 81 14.97 17.05 -4.08
N GLY A 82 13.73 17.13 -3.57
CA GLY A 82 12.56 17.50 -4.38
C GLY A 82 12.68 18.89 -4.98
N THR A 83 13.02 19.90 -4.15
CA THR A 83 13.20 21.28 -4.64
C THR A 83 14.36 21.42 -5.61
N LEU A 84 15.41 20.63 -5.45
CA LEU A 84 16.54 20.58 -6.37
C LEU A 84 16.13 19.98 -7.73
N ALA A 85 15.36 18.89 -7.72
CA ALA A 85 14.83 18.23 -8.90
C ALA A 85 13.86 19.12 -9.71
N ASP A 86 13.19 20.07 -9.05
CA ASP A 86 12.30 21.05 -9.71
C ASP A 86 13.07 22.24 -10.32
N ARG A 87 14.27 22.53 -9.84
CA ARG A 87 15.08 23.67 -10.28
C ARG A 87 16.13 23.32 -11.32
N LEU A 88 16.72 22.11 -11.23
CA LEU A 88 17.80 21.64 -12.10
C LEU A 88 17.30 20.57 -13.05
N SER A 89 18.08 20.32 -14.11
CA SER A 89 17.81 19.15 -14.97
C SER A 89 17.95 17.84 -14.17
N LYS A 90 16.87 17.07 -14.15
CA LYS A 90 16.84 15.78 -13.43
C LYS A 90 17.91 14.81 -13.91
N ARG A 91 18.22 14.81 -15.24
CA ARG A 91 19.35 14.05 -15.79
C ARG A 91 20.68 14.45 -15.17
N THR A 92 20.95 15.75 -15.05
CA THR A 92 22.21 16.25 -14.45
C THR A 92 22.32 15.80 -12.99
N ILE A 93 21.22 15.87 -12.22
CA ILE A 93 21.18 15.39 -10.84
C ILE A 93 21.47 13.88 -10.80
N ILE A 94 20.81 13.07 -11.64
CA ILE A 94 21.02 11.61 -11.71
C ILE A 94 22.50 11.30 -11.97
N ILE A 95 23.13 11.94 -12.96
CA ILE A 95 24.55 11.72 -13.27
C ILE A 95 25.45 12.14 -12.11
N ALA A 96 25.26 13.33 -11.55
CA ALA A 96 26.06 13.84 -10.44
C ALA A 96 26.01 12.91 -9.21
N ILE A 97 24.80 12.44 -8.88
CA ILE A 97 24.59 11.52 -7.76
C ILE A 97 25.23 10.18 -8.03
N LYS A 98 25.22 9.67 -9.28
CA LYS A 98 25.93 8.43 -9.64
C LYS A 98 27.46 8.57 -9.56
N VAL A 99 28.01 9.75 -9.86
CA VAL A 99 29.42 10.03 -9.60
C VAL A 99 29.71 9.96 -8.10
N VAL A 100 28.89 10.58 -7.27
CA VAL A 100 29.03 10.52 -5.80
C VAL A 100 28.97 9.07 -5.29
N GLU A 101 28.10 8.23 -5.86
CA GLU A 101 28.01 6.80 -5.52
C GLU A 101 29.32 6.05 -5.74
N VAL A 102 29.98 6.28 -6.89
CA VAL A 102 31.30 5.69 -7.17
C VAL A 102 32.31 6.09 -6.12
N PHE A 103 32.36 7.39 -5.74
CA PHE A 103 33.25 7.85 -4.68
C PHE A 103 32.92 7.25 -3.31
N LEU A 104 31.64 7.14 -2.95
CA LEU A 104 31.23 6.55 -1.67
C LEU A 104 31.58 5.06 -1.58
N MET A 105 31.37 4.28 -2.64
CA MET A 105 31.73 2.87 -2.64
C MET A 105 33.26 2.68 -2.61
N SER A 106 34.00 3.52 -3.32
CA SER A 106 35.48 3.53 -3.25
C SER A 106 35.96 3.91 -1.84
N ALA A 107 35.35 4.91 -1.21
CA ALA A 107 35.65 5.29 0.18
C ALA A 107 35.29 4.14 1.15
N GLY A 108 34.24 3.38 0.87
CA GLY A 108 33.89 2.17 1.62
C GLY A 108 34.98 1.09 1.56
N ALA A 109 35.61 0.91 0.39
CA ALA A 109 36.76 0.01 0.26
C ALA A 109 37.96 0.49 1.07
N VAL A 110 38.27 1.78 1.01
CA VAL A 110 39.34 2.38 1.82
C VAL A 110 39.06 2.27 3.31
N ALA A 111 37.80 2.53 3.72
CA ALA A 111 37.37 2.43 5.12
C ALA A 111 37.59 1.03 5.70
N LEU A 112 37.23 -0.03 4.93
CA LEU A 112 37.42 -1.42 5.36
C LEU A 112 38.86 -1.91 5.16
N TRP A 113 39.65 -1.27 4.29
CA TRP A 113 41.11 -1.53 4.18
C TRP A 113 41.86 -0.99 5.42
N LEU A 114 41.47 0.22 5.89
CA LEU A 114 42.05 0.84 7.09
C LEU A 114 41.57 0.15 8.38
N ASN A 115 40.34 -0.29 8.43
CA ASN A 115 39.76 -0.96 9.59
C ASN A 115 38.87 -2.15 9.14
N PRO A 116 39.47 -3.35 8.96
CA PRO A 116 38.73 -4.54 8.51
C PRO A 116 37.61 -5.00 9.43
N SER A 117 37.67 -4.69 10.72
CA SER A 117 36.63 -5.03 11.71
C SER A 117 35.38 -4.12 11.63
N GLY A 118 35.42 -3.04 10.83
CA GLY A 118 34.33 -2.06 10.74
C GLY A 118 34.64 -0.77 11.50
N GLY A 119 33.71 -0.30 12.30
CA GLY A 119 33.84 0.93 13.11
C GLY A 119 33.23 2.17 12.43
N MET A 120 33.73 3.37 12.79
CA MET A 120 33.10 4.64 12.44
C MET A 120 33.16 4.97 10.92
N LEU A 121 34.27 4.62 10.23
CA LEU A 121 34.46 4.99 8.83
C LEU A 121 33.40 4.36 7.90
N PRO A 122 33.08 3.04 7.95
CA PRO A 122 31.98 2.46 7.20
C PRO A 122 30.61 3.09 7.51
N LEU A 123 30.36 3.51 8.76
CA LEU A 123 29.13 4.22 9.15
C LEU A 123 29.04 5.62 8.53
N ILE A 124 30.15 6.35 8.42
CA ILE A 124 30.19 7.64 7.73
C ILE A 124 29.86 7.45 6.24
N VAL A 125 30.43 6.43 5.58
CA VAL A 125 30.11 6.11 4.20
C VAL A 125 28.62 5.73 4.06
N LEU A 126 28.07 5.00 5.02
CA LEU A 126 26.66 4.63 5.04
C LEU A 126 25.75 5.88 5.18
N CYS A 127 26.13 6.84 6.02
CA CYS A 127 25.45 8.14 6.12
C CYS A 127 25.48 8.87 4.76
N GLY A 128 26.64 8.89 4.10
CA GLY A 128 26.79 9.43 2.75
C GLY A 128 25.87 8.76 1.73
N MET A 129 25.71 7.43 1.80
CA MET A 129 24.73 6.70 0.97
C MET A 129 23.29 7.11 1.27
N GLY A 130 22.96 7.38 2.51
CA GLY A 130 21.65 7.95 2.88
C GLY A 130 21.42 9.34 2.24
N VAL A 131 22.44 10.23 2.25
CA VAL A 131 22.40 11.54 1.57
C VAL A 131 22.20 11.34 0.05
N HIS A 132 23.01 10.48 -0.55
CA HIS A 132 22.92 10.11 -1.97
C HIS A 132 21.49 9.68 -2.34
N SER A 133 20.91 8.74 -1.61
CA SER A 133 19.57 8.21 -1.87
C SER A 133 18.46 9.24 -1.65
N ALA A 134 18.60 10.13 -0.66
CA ALA A 134 17.67 11.24 -0.41
C ALA A 134 17.56 12.22 -1.59
N LEU A 135 18.68 12.53 -2.22
CA LEU A 135 18.75 13.45 -3.36
C LEU A 135 18.37 12.79 -4.68
N PHE A 136 18.59 11.46 -4.81
CA PHE A 136 18.27 10.70 -6.02
C PHE A 136 16.78 10.45 -6.18
N ALA A 137 16.08 10.08 -5.11
CA ALA A 137 14.70 9.62 -5.15
C ALA A 137 13.72 10.59 -5.84
N PRO A 138 13.69 11.90 -5.57
CA PRO A 138 12.78 12.82 -6.25
C PRO A 138 13.07 12.95 -7.76
N SER A 139 14.35 12.91 -8.15
CA SER A 139 14.75 13.02 -9.55
C SER A 139 14.35 11.79 -10.38
N LYS A 140 14.47 10.57 -9.82
CA LYS A 140 14.12 9.33 -10.52
C LYS A 140 12.63 9.18 -10.79
N TYR A 141 11.78 9.58 -9.85
CA TYR A 141 10.32 9.56 -10.05
C TYR A 141 9.84 10.76 -10.88
N GLY A 142 10.44 11.92 -10.64
CA GLY A 142 10.07 13.16 -11.31
C GLY A 142 10.42 13.22 -12.80
N ILE A 143 11.39 12.40 -13.28
CA ILE A 143 11.77 12.38 -14.69
C ILE A 143 10.82 11.54 -15.56
N LEU A 144 10.09 10.57 -14.97
CA LEU A 144 9.21 9.67 -15.73
C LEU A 144 8.18 10.39 -16.62
N PRO A 145 7.42 11.38 -16.09
CA PRO A 145 6.43 12.10 -16.90
C PRO A 145 7.05 12.90 -18.06
N GLU A 146 8.37 13.12 -18.02
CA GLU A 146 9.12 13.84 -19.04
C GLU A 146 9.68 12.89 -20.11
N LEU A 147 9.80 11.59 -19.80
CA LEU A 147 10.34 10.57 -20.70
C LEU A 147 9.27 9.75 -21.42
N ILE A 148 8.08 9.60 -20.84
CA ILE A 148 7.02 8.75 -21.39
C ILE A 148 5.66 9.45 -21.37
N PRO A 149 4.77 9.12 -22.33
CA PRO A 149 3.41 9.69 -22.40
C PRO A 149 2.59 9.38 -21.14
N HIS A 150 1.63 10.25 -20.85
CA HIS A 150 0.80 10.15 -19.62
C HIS A 150 0.07 8.81 -19.50
N GLU A 151 -0.38 8.24 -20.61
CA GLU A 151 -1.08 6.94 -20.67
C GLU A 151 -0.19 5.76 -20.26
N ARG A 152 1.13 5.91 -20.35
CA ARG A 152 2.14 4.88 -19.99
C ARG A 152 2.79 5.11 -18.62
N LEU A 153 2.45 6.19 -17.92
CA LEU A 153 3.09 6.52 -16.63
C LEU A 153 2.89 5.42 -15.57
N ALA A 154 1.70 4.84 -15.50
CA ALA A 154 1.43 3.74 -14.57
C ALA A 154 2.32 2.52 -14.84
N ALA A 155 2.48 2.13 -16.11
CA ALA A 155 3.36 1.04 -16.50
C ALA A 155 4.85 1.38 -16.27
N GLY A 156 5.27 2.63 -16.52
CA GLY A 156 6.63 3.11 -16.28
C GLY A 156 6.99 3.10 -14.79
N ASN A 157 6.09 3.58 -13.92
CA ASN A 157 6.27 3.50 -12.47
C ASN A 157 6.34 2.04 -11.99
N GLY A 158 5.41 1.19 -12.47
CA GLY A 158 5.42 -0.23 -12.12
C GLY A 158 6.74 -0.92 -12.52
N LEU A 159 7.28 -0.62 -13.68
CA LEU A 159 8.56 -1.15 -14.13
C LEU A 159 9.72 -0.66 -13.25
N LEU A 160 9.74 0.62 -12.88
CA LEU A 160 10.74 1.20 -11.97
C LEU A 160 10.71 0.51 -10.60
N GLU A 161 9.52 0.23 -10.07
CA GLU A 161 9.37 -0.48 -8.80
C GLU A 161 9.84 -1.93 -8.88
N VAL A 162 9.50 -2.67 -9.95
CA VAL A 162 9.99 -4.04 -10.16
C VAL A 162 11.52 -4.09 -10.15
N TRP A 163 12.19 -3.17 -10.87
CA TRP A 163 13.66 -3.08 -10.88
C TRP A 163 14.22 -2.68 -9.53
N THR A 164 13.54 -1.79 -8.80
CA THR A 164 13.93 -1.39 -7.44
C THR A 164 13.84 -2.56 -6.46
N PHE A 165 12.72 -3.30 -6.46
CA PHE A 165 12.56 -4.47 -5.59
C PHE A 165 13.53 -5.59 -5.94
N ALA A 166 13.76 -5.87 -7.23
CA ALA A 166 14.76 -6.84 -7.67
C ALA A 166 16.16 -6.46 -7.17
N ALA A 167 16.51 -5.16 -7.21
CA ALA A 167 17.78 -4.66 -6.72
C ALA A 167 17.91 -4.77 -5.20
N ILE A 168 16.85 -4.45 -4.45
CA ILE A 168 16.79 -4.59 -2.98
C ILE A 168 17.03 -6.06 -2.61
N LEU A 169 16.31 -7.00 -3.26
CA LEU A 169 16.42 -8.43 -3.03
C LEU A 169 17.84 -8.95 -3.27
N THR A 170 18.33 -8.70 -4.47
CA THR A 170 19.64 -9.21 -4.88
C THR A 170 20.77 -8.51 -4.14
N GLY A 171 20.67 -7.20 -3.87
CA GLY A 171 21.64 -6.44 -3.08
C GLY A 171 21.72 -6.92 -1.63
N THR A 172 20.57 -7.14 -0.99
CA THR A 172 20.52 -7.68 0.38
C THR A 172 21.14 -9.08 0.45
N ALA A 173 20.81 -9.97 -0.48
CA ALA A 173 21.41 -11.31 -0.53
C ALA A 173 22.93 -11.23 -0.81
N ALA A 174 23.34 -10.38 -1.77
CA ALA A 174 24.73 -10.23 -2.16
C ALA A 174 25.59 -9.61 -1.05
N GLY A 175 25.06 -8.70 -0.22
CA GLY A 175 25.84 -8.01 0.81
C GLY A 175 26.47 -8.98 1.81
N GLY A 176 25.70 -9.93 2.34
CA GLY A 176 26.21 -10.96 3.24
C GLY A 176 27.16 -11.94 2.54
N PHE A 177 26.81 -12.35 1.32
CA PHE A 177 27.63 -13.25 0.51
C PHE A 177 29.01 -12.63 0.17
N LEU A 178 29.03 -11.38 -0.29
CA LEU A 178 30.27 -10.66 -0.62
C LEU A 178 31.16 -10.48 0.62
N LEU A 179 30.55 -10.16 1.77
CA LEU A 179 31.30 -10.01 3.02
C LEU A 179 31.94 -11.34 3.44
N GLN A 180 31.21 -12.44 3.36
CA GLN A 180 31.71 -13.77 3.73
C GLN A 180 32.82 -14.25 2.78
N THR A 181 32.64 -14.08 1.47
CA THR A 181 33.64 -14.50 0.46
C THR A 181 34.91 -13.66 0.48
N ALA A 182 34.82 -12.39 0.92
CA ALA A 182 35.99 -11.54 1.10
C ALA A 182 36.87 -11.99 2.28
N GLY A 183 36.35 -12.78 3.25
CA GLY A 183 37.11 -13.36 4.36
C GLY A 183 37.88 -12.30 5.15
N ASP A 184 39.21 -12.49 5.26
CA ASP A 184 40.09 -11.59 6.00
C ASP A 184 40.35 -10.25 5.27
N GLN A 185 39.84 -10.09 4.06
CA GLN A 185 40.00 -8.88 3.25
C GLN A 185 38.66 -8.24 2.88
N PRO A 186 37.87 -7.77 3.88
CA PRO A 186 36.51 -7.27 3.69
C PRO A 186 36.43 -6.08 2.72
N TRP A 187 37.52 -5.34 2.53
CA TRP A 187 37.62 -4.21 1.58
C TRP A 187 37.40 -4.61 0.11
N LYS A 188 37.55 -5.90 -0.25
CA LYS A 188 37.30 -6.40 -1.61
C LYS A 188 35.82 -6.33 -1.97
N ALA A 189 34.92 -6.50 -1.01
CA ALA A 189 33.48 -6.48 -1.26
C ALA A 189 33.00 -5.10 -1.76
N PRO A 190 33.28 -3.95 -1.09
CA PRO A 190 32.88 -2.65 -1.62
C PRO A 190 33.63 -2.24 -2.91
N LEU A 191 34.78 -2.83 -3.27
CA LEU A 191 35.36 -2.64 -4.59
C LEU A 191 34.47 -3.22 -5.71
N ILE A 192 33.84 -4.36 -5.47
CA ILE A 192 32.83 -4.90 -6.39
C ILE A 192 31.65 -3.95 -6.51
N LEU A 193 31.16 -3.39 -5.38
CA LEU A 193 30.09 -2.40 -5.39
C LEU A 193 30.50 -1.12 -6.15
N ALA A 194 31.75 -0.68 -6.00
CA ALA A 194 32.29 0.47 -6.76
C ALA A 194 32.33 0.19 -8.28
N ALA A 195 32.70 -1.02 -8.69
CA ALA A 195 32.63 -1.41 -10.09
C ALA A 195 31.19 -1.42 -10.64
N LEU A 196 30.21 -1.89 -9.84
CA LEU A 196 28.80 -1.83 -10.18
C LEU A 196 28.27 -0.39 -10.21
N SER A 197 28.79 0.51 -9.35
CA SER A 197 28.47 1.94 -9.39
C SER A 197 28.93 2.57 -10.70
N VAL A 198 30.12 2.18 -11.23
CA VAL A 198 30.59 2.65 -12.54
C VAL A 198 29.65 2.18 -13.66
N ALA A 199 29.16 0.95 -13.62
CA ALA A 199 28.15 0.47 -14.58
C ALA A 199 26.83 1.28 -14.46
N GLY A 200 26.41 1.59 -13.24
CA GLY A 200 25.26 2.45 -12.98
C GLY A 200 25.44 3.88 -13.50
N LEU A 201 26.65 4.44 -13.34
CA LEU A 201 27.01 5.75 -13.88
C LEU A 201 27.03 5.74 -15.42
N ALA A 202 27.60 4.72 -16.05
CA ALA A 202 27.58 4.57 -17.50
C ALA A 202 26.13 4.52 -18.04
N ALA A 203 25.24 3.80 -17.36
CA ALA A 203 23.82 3.77 -17.69
C ALA A 203 23.13 5.13 -17.51
N ALA A 204 23.52 5.94 -16.52
CA ALA A 204 22.96 7.26 -16.27
C ALA A 204 23.23 8.23 -17.43
N PHE A 205 24.34 8.11 -18.14
CA PHE A 205 24.60 8.90 -19.36
C PHE A 205 23.63 8.60 -20.50
N ALA A 206 23.05 7.39 -20.53
CA ALA A 206 22.01 7.02 -21.52
C ALA A 206 20.62 7.57 -21.18
N VAL A 207 20.42 8.23 -20.04
CA VAL A 207 19.16 8.93 -19.71
C VAL A 207 19.01 10.14 -20.64
N PRO A 208 17.85 10.32 -21.32
CA PRO A 208 17.64 11.45 -22.23
C PRO A 208 17.74 12.80 -21.52
N HIS A 209 18.16 13.81 -22.24
CA HIS A 209 18.21 15.17 -21.70
C HIS A 209 16.81 15.74 -21.55
N VAL A 210 16.55 16.31 -20.38
CA VAL A 210 15.27 16.94 -20.05
C VAL A 210 15.54 18.33 -19.49
N SER A 211 14.81 19.32 -19.96
CA SER A 211 14.94 20.70 -19.52
C SER A 211 14.45 20.86 -18.08
N PRO A 212 15.06 21.74 -17.27
CA PRO A 212 14.61 21.98 -15.91
C PRO A 212 13.21 22.59 -15.89
N ALA A 213 12.38 22.18 -14.92
CA ALA A 213 11.01 22.68 -14.75
C ALA A 213 10.96 24.17 -14.32
N ARG A 214 12.09 24.73 -13.82
CA ARG A 214 12.24 26.12 -13.35
C ARG A 214 11.17 26.56 -12.33
N ALA A 215 10.72 25.62 -11.49
CA ALA A 215 9.77 25.94 -10.44
C ALA A 215 10.34 26.93 -9.41
N THR A 216 9.51 27.85 -8.96
CA THR A 216 9.90 28.92 -8.01
C THR A 216 9.61 28.53 -6.54
N GLY A 217 8.94 27.39 -6.31
CA GLY A 217 8.57 26.93 -4.97
C GLY A 217 9.76 26.42 -4.15
N GLY A 218 9.68 26.56 -2.82
CA GLY A 218 10.64 25.99 -1.86
C GLY A 218 9.98 24.92 -0.99
N VAL A 219 10.77 24.27 -0.10
CA VAL A 219 10.32 23.21 0.82
C VAL A 219 9.03 23.59 1.56
N GLY A 220 8.97 24.81 2.14
CA GLY A 220 7.80 25.27 2.89
C GLY A 220 6.53 25.41 2.03
N SER A 221 6.65 25.77 0.74
CA SER A 221 5.51 25.80 -0.18
C SER A 221 5.00 24.41 -0.50
N THR A 222 5.90 23.44 -0.72
CA THR A 222 5.55 22.04 -0.98
C THR A 222 4.78 21.43 0.19
N ILE A 223 5.26 21.63 1.43
CA ILE A 223 4.58 21.16 2.64
C ILE A 223 3.18 21.78 2.76
N ARG A 224 3.07 23.10 2.57
CA ARG A 224 1.77 23.80 2.67
C ARG A 224 0.77 23.31 1.63
N VAL A 225 1.20 23.12 0.39
CA VAL A 225 0.36 22.62 -0.71
C VAL A 225 -0.09 21.18 -0.44
N ALA A 226 0.84 20.32 0.00
CA ALA A 226 0.53 18.94 0.36
C ALA A 226 -0.46 18.87 1.53
N TRP A 227 -0.21 19.63 2.60
CA TRP A 227 -1.07 19.67 3.77
C TRP A 227 -2.50 20.14 3.42
N ALA A 228 -2.63 21.21 2.63
CA ALA A 228 -3.92 21.70 2.17
C ALA A 228 -4.68 20.63 1.35
N ALA A 229 -3.99 19.90 0.47
CA ALA A 229 -4.60 18.82 -0.31
C ALA A 229 -5.04 17.64 0.59
N ILE A 230 -4.23 17.26 1.57
CA ILE A 230 -4.53 16.17 2.52
C ILE A 230 -5.77 16.52 3.36
N GLN A 231 -5.90 17.77 3.80
CA GLN A 231 -7.04 18.19 4.63
C GLN A 231 -8.39 18.16 3.89
N THR A 232 -8.40 18.32 2.57
CA THR A 232 -9.62 18.31 1.77
C THR A 232 -10.16 16.90 1.49
N GLU A 233 -9.31 15.86 1.58
CA GLU A 233 -9.69 14.48 1.21
C GLU A 233 -9.56 13.52 2.41
N ARG A 234 -10.69 12.96 2.86
CA ARG A 234 -10.74 12.06 4.03
C ARG A 234 -9.81 10.86 3.91
N LEU A 235 -9.74 10.24 2.72
CA LEU A 235 -8.90 9.06 2.51
C LEU A 235 -7.42 9.39 2.59
N LEU A 236 -6.98 10.56 2.11
CA LEU A 236 -5.59 11.00 2.26
C LEU A 236 -5.23 11.24 3.73
N ARG A 237 -6.15 11.83 4.52
CA ARG A 237 -5.95 12.03 5.97
C ARG A 237 -5.78 10.73 6.74
N LEU A 238 -6.31 9.63 6.25
CA LEU A 238 -6.19 8.30 6.86
C LEU A 238 -4.99 7.52 6.30
N ALA A 239 -4.68 7.68 5.00
CA ALA A 239 -3.60 6.97 4.34
C ALA A 239 -2.22 7.40 4.85
N ILE A 240 -1.99 8.70 5.07
CA ILE A 240 -0.68 9.20 5.55
C ILE A 240 -0.30 8.61 6.93
N PRO A 241 -1.15 8.70 7.99
CA PRO A 241 -0.87 8.00 9.24
C PRO A 241 -0.73 6.49 9.09
N GLY A 242 -1.54 5.89 8.21
CA GLY A 242 -1.43 4.46 7.89
C GLY A 242 -0.08 4.07 7.30
N GLU A 243 0.48 4.89 6.41
CA GLU A 243 1.84 4.68 5.87
C GLU A 243 2.92 4.87 6.93
N ILE A 244 2.84 5.92 7.74
CA ILE A 244 3.79 6.13 8.84
C ILE A 244 3.77 4.92 9.77
N PHE A 245 2.59 4.49 10.19
CA PHE A 245 2.40 3.32 11.06
C PHE A 245 2.99 2.05 10.43
N PHE A 246 2.63 1.76 9.17
CA PHE A 246 3.12 0.59 8.45
C PHE A 246 4.65 0.57 8.38
N TRP A 247 5.28 1.67 7.95
CA TRP A 247 6.73 1.73 7.80
C TRP A 247 7.47 1.75 9.14
N THR A 248 6.85 2.26 10.22
CA THR A 248 7.37 2.14 11.59
C THR A 248 7.45 0.67 12.00
N ILE A 249 6.36 -0.07 11.84
CA ILE A 249 6.30 -1.50 12.15
C ILE A 249 7.23 -2.32 11.24
N ALA A 250 7.22 -2.03 9.94
CA ALA A 250 8.05 -2.71 8.94
C ALA A 250 9.55 -2.53 9.23
N SER A 251 9.99 -1.33 9.60
CA SER A 251 11.37 -1.07 9.98
C SER A 251 11.75 -1.82 11.25
N LEU A 252 10.88 -1.81 12.25
CA LEU A 252 11.11 -2.50 13.52
C LEU A 252 11.31 -4.00 13.30
N PHE A 253 10.39 -4.69 12.62
CA PHE A 253 10.54 -6.13 12.41
C PHE A 253 11.65 -6.48 11.42
N ALA A 254 11.92 -5.63 10.40
CA ALA A 254 13.00 -5.92 9.45
C ALA A 254 14.39 -5.93 10.11
N GLN A 255 14.63 -5.01 11.03
CA GLN A 255 15.85 -5.00 11.84
C GLN A 255 15.91 -6.20 12.79
N ASN A 256 14.80 -6.49 13.45
CA ASN A 256 14.70 -7.63 14.35
C ASN A 256 14.90 -8.97 13.62
N ILE A 257 14.44 -9.11 12.37
CA ILE A 257 14.70 -10.29 11.53
C ILE A 257 16.21 -10.52 11.33
N LEU A 258 16.98 -9.45 11.09
CA LEU A 258 18.43 -9.58 10.90
C LEU A 258 19.14 -10.06 12.16
N VAL A 259 18.77 -9.51 13.32
CA VAL A 259 19.30 -9.94 14.61
C VAL A 259 18.88 -11.37 14.90
N TYR A 260 17.61 -11.71 14.74
CA TYR A 260 17.07 -13.05 14.90
C TYR A 260 17.81 -14.09 14.04
N ALA A 261 18.12 -13.72 12.77
CA ALA A 261 18.91 -14.56 11.87
C ALA A 261 20.32 -14.88 12.42
N LYS A 262 20.94 -13.91 13.11
CA LYS A 262 22.30 -14.06 13.65
C LYS A 262 22.30 -14.73 15.02
N THR A 263 21.41 -14.33 15.92
CA THR A 263 21.47 -14.72 17.34
C THR A 263 20.63 -15.95 17.66
N VAL A 264 19.52 -16.18 16.97
CA VAL A 264 18.60 -17.31 17.23
C VAL A 264 18.78 -18.41 16.18
N LEU A 265 18.84 -18.06 14.89
CA LEU A 265 19.01 -19.05 13.82
C LEU A 265 20.49 -19.38 13.55
N HIS A 266 21.43 -18.65 14.13
CA HIS A 266 22.88 -18.81 13.96
C HIS A 266 23.34 -18.88 12.50
N LEU A 267 22.71 -18.10 11.62
CA LEU A 267 23.04 -18.11 10.21
C LEU A 267 24.42 -17.49 9.94
N SER A 268 25.12 -18.05 8.96
CA SER A 268 26.34 -17.43 8.43
C SER A 268 26.05 -16.07 7.81
N ASP A 269 27.06 -15.25 7.58
CA ASP A 269 26.84 -13.93 6.97
C ASP A 269 26.26 -14.04 5.56
N ALA A 270 26.69 -15.01 4.76
CA ALA A 270 26.11 -15.26 3.44
C ALA A 270 24.62 -15.55 3.51
N MET A 271 24.17 -16.25 4.55
CA MET A 271 22.76 -16.60 4.72
C MET A 271 21.94 -15.55 5.48
N SER A 272 22.58 -14.60 6.17
CA SER A 272 21.88 -13.62 7.02
C SER A 272 20.95 -12.67 6.25
N GLY A 273 21.17 -12.49 4.96
CA GLY A 273 20.27 -11.73 4.08
C GLY A 273 19.03 -12.52 3.59
N LEU A 274 19.06 -13.87 3.64
CA LEU A 274 17.99 -14.71 3.11
C LEU A 274 16.62 -14.48 3.76
N PRO A 275 16.49 -14.31 5.08
CA PRO A 275 15.22 -14.01 5.72
C PRO A 275 14.55 -12.74 5.15
N LEU A 276 15.31 -11.67 4.98
CA LEU A 276 14.82 -10.42 4.37
C LEU A 276 14.52 -10.59 2.87
N THR A 277 15.30 -11.41 2.17
CA THR A 277 15.05 -11.76 0.77
C THR A 277 13.74 -12.51 0.62
N LEU A 278 13.46 -13.50 1.47
CA LEU A 278 12.20 -14.26 1.44
C LEU A 278 10.99 -13.40 1.82
N LEU A 279 11.12 -12.51 2.80
CA LEU A 279 10.12 -11.50 3.11
C LEU A 279 9.77 -10.68 1.85
N SER A 280 10.80 -10.22 1.12
CA SER A 280 10.61 -9.39 -0.06
C SER A 280 10.06 -10.18 -1.26
N VAL A 281 10.41 -11.47 -1.41
CA VAL A 281 9.73 -12.37 -2.38
C VAL A 281 8.25 -12.49 -2.04
N GLY A 282 7.92 -12.66 -0.75
CA GLY A 282 6.55 -12.63 -0.26
C GLY A 282 5.82 -11.33 -0.62
N ILE A 283 6.49 -10.17 -0.48
CA ILE A 283 5.97 -8.86 -0.90
C ILE A 283 5.65 -8.86 -2.40
N GLY A 284 6.53 -9.37 -3.24
CA GLY A 284 6.30 -9.47 -4.68
C GLY A 284 5.08 -10.34 -5.04
N ILE A 285 4.98 -11.52 -4.43
CA ILE A 285 3.83 -12.42 -4.60
C ILE A 285 2.54 -11.75 -4.11
N GLY A 286 2.58 -11.10 -2.94
CA GLY A 286 1.45 -10.39 -2.37
C GLY A 286 0.98 -9.24 -3.26
N ALA A 287 1.89 -8.46 -3.85
CA ALA A 287 1.55 -7.38 -4.77
C ALA A 287 0.83 -7.91 -6.04
N MET A 288 1.26 -9.05 -6.58
CA MET A 288 0.55 -9.70 -7.69
C MET A 288 -0.86 -10.17 -7.28
N LEU A 289 -1.01 -10.71 -6.06
CA LEU A 289 -2.31 -11.12 -5.52
C LEU A 289 -3.23 -9.92 -5.33
N VAL A 290 -2.72 -8.81 -4.75
CA VAL A 290 -3.48 -7.56 -4.63
C VAL A 290 -3.97 -7.08 -5.99
N GLY A 291 -3.10 -7.07 -7.02
CA GLY A 291 -3.47 -6.69 -8.38
C GLY A 291 -4.62 -7.55 -8.95
N ARG A 292 -4.59 -8.87 -8.70
CA ARG A 292 -5.66 -9.80 -9.13
C ARG A 292 -6.96 -9.62 -8.35
N LEU A 293 -6.86 -9.44 -7.03
CA LEU A 293 -8.04 -9.26 -6.16
C LEU A 293 -8.70 -7.90 -6.39
N SER A 294 -7.93 -6.89 -6.72
CA SER A 294 -8.41 -5.51 -6.91
C SER A 294 -9.15 -5.29 -8.23
N GLN A 295 -8.98 -6.13 -9.26
CA GLN A 295 -9.71 -6.06 -10.55
C GLN A 295 -9.87 -4.63 -11.11
N ASN A 296 -8.79 -3.86 -11.16
CA ASN A 296 -8.74 -2.42 -11.52
C ASN A 296 -9.42 -1.46 -10.51
N ARG A 297 -9.58 -1.87 -9.26
CA ARG A 297 -10.14 -1.07 -8.15
C ARG A 297 -9.15 -1.02 -6.99
N ILE A 298 -9.31 -0.05 -6.08
CA ILE A 298 -8.57 -0.04 -4.83
C ILE A 298 -9.41 -0.74 -3.76
N GLU A 299 -9.03 -1.96 -3.40
CA GLU A 299 -9.71 -2.72 -2.35
C GLU A 299 -9.13 -2.38 -0.98
N TYR A 300 -9.69 -1.36 -0.33
CA TYR A 300 -9.23 -0.84 0.98
C TYR A 300 -9.30 -1.90 2.09
N GLY A 301 -10.23 -2.85 2.00
CA GLY A 301 -10.39 -3.91 2.98
C GLY A 301 -9.23 -4.91 3.03
N LEU A 302 -8.33 -4.91 2.02
CA LEU A 302 -7.09 -5.69 2.07
C LEU A 302 -6.15 -5.21 3.18
N ILE A 303 -6.20 -3.92 3.54
CA ILE A 303 -5.36 -3.33 4.59
C ILE A 303 -5.55 -4.04 5.94
N PRO A 304 -6.76 -4.10 6.52
CA PRO A 304 -6.95 -4.82 7.80
C PRO A 304 -6.74 -6.32 7.68
N LEU A 305 -7.02 -6.95 6.53
CA LEU A 305 -6.72 -8.35 6.29
C LEU A 305 -5.21 -8.61 6.35
N GLY A 306 -4.43 -7.80 5.64
CA GLY A 306 -2.98 -7.84 5.67
C GLY A 306 -2.40 -7.59 7.05
N ALA A 307 -2.93 -6.59 7.79
CA ALA A 307 -2.48 -6.26 9.12
C ALA A 307 -2.78 -7.39 10.13
N THR A 308 -3.94 -8.03 10.03
CA THR A 308 -4.27 -9.22 10.84
C THR A 308 -3.33 -10.38 10.54
N GLY A 309 -3.08 -10.67 9.26
CA GLY A 309 -2.15 -11.72 8.85
C GLY A 309 -0.71 -11.43 9.28
N ALA A 310 -0.27 -10.16 9.18
CA ALA A 310 1.05 -9.74 9.66
C ALA A 310 1.18 -9.90 11.18
N ALA A 311 0.15 -9.52 11.95
CA ALA A 311 0.14 -9.71 13.39
C ALA A 311 0.22 -11.19 13.78
N ILE A 312 -0.49 -12.08 13.08
CA ILE A 312 -0.42 -13.54 13.28
C ILE A 312 0.99 -14.04 12.95
N ALA A 313 1.57 -13.66 11.82
CA ALA A 313 2.91 -14.08 11.41
C ALA A 313 3.98 -13.63 12.43
N LEU A 314 3.91 -12.38 12.90
CA LEU A 314 4.81 -11.86 13.94
C LEU A 314 4.62 -12.58 15.28
N SER A 315 3.37 -12.90 15.64
CA SER A 315 3.09 -13.71 16.85
C SER A 315 3.66 -15.12 16.75
N LEU A 316 3.58 -15.76 15.59
CA LEU A 316 4.17 -17.08 15.35
C LEU A 316 5.71 -17.05 15.47
N LEU A 317 6.36 -16.02 14.91
CA LEU A 317 7.81 -15.84 15.04
C LEU A 317 8.23 -15.63 16.48
N GLY A 318 7.48 -14.82 17.24
CA GLY A 318 7.81 -14.51 18.63
C GLY A 318 7.47 -15.62 19.63
N ALA A 319 6.30 -16.25 19.49
CA ALA A 319 5.82 -17.22 20.48
C ALA A 319 6.34 -18.64 20.24
N LEU A 320 6.46 -19.08 18.98
CA LEU A 320 6.82 -20.45 18.65
C LEU A 320 8.30 -20.62 18.31
N THR A 321 9.04 -19.54 18.04
CA THR A 321 10.44 -19.57 17.59
C THR A 321 10.69 -20.73 16.61
N PRO A 322 10.01 -20.74 15.46
CA PRO A 322 10.00 -21.88 14.56
C PRO A 322 11.39 -22.20 14.03
N GLN A 323 11.64 -23.48 13.71
CA GLN A 323 12.85 -23.91 13.04
C GLN A 323 13.06 -23.18 11.70
N LEU A 324 14.25 -23.25 11.11
CA LEU A 324 14.67 -22.50 9.93
C LEU A 324 13.63 -22.50 8.80
N VAL A 325 13.13 -23.68 8.42
CA VAL A 325 12.13 -23.79 7.32
C VAL A 325 10.81 -23.11 7.71
N GLY A 326 10.36 -23.33 8.95
CA GLY A 326 9.15 -22.68 9.47
C GLY A 326 9.29 -21.17 9.50
N THR A 327 10.44 -20.66 9.95
CA THR A 327 10.74 -19.21 9.91
C THR A 327 10.66 -18.65 8.49
N PHE A 328 11.25 -19.33 7.52
CA PHE A 328 11.24 -18.89 6.12
C PHE A 328 9.84 -18.85 5.53
N LEU A 329 8.99 -19.84 5.83
CA LEU A 329 7.59 -19.86 5.39
C LEU A 329 6.79 -18.73 6.02
N VAL A 330 6.95 -18.49 7.33
CA VAL A 330 6.26 -17.41 8.03
C VAL A 330 6.71 -16.04 7.54
N LEU A 331 8.00 -15.86 7.24
CA LEU A 331 8.51 -14.59 6.65
C LEU A 331 7.97 -14.36 5.24
N GLY A 332 7.87 -15.39 4.41
CA GLY A 332 7.22 -15.30 3.11
C GLY A 332 5.76 -14.87 3.23
N LEU A 333 5.02 -15.48 4.16
CA LEU A 333 3.63 -15.11 4.46
C LEU A 333 3.52 -13.67 5.00
N LEU A 334 4.42 -13.27 5.91
CA LEU A 334 4.49 -11.89 6.41
C LEU A 334 4.67 -10.89 5.25
N GLY A 335 5.54 -11.21 4.28
CA GLY A 335 5.72 -10.39 3.09
C GLY A 335 4.44 -10.23 2.26
N VAL A 336 3.70 -11.32 2.03
CA VAL A 336 2.38 -11.27 1.36
C VAL A 336 1.43 -10.35 2.12
N CYS A 337 1.36 -10.48 3.44
CA CYS A 337 0.51 -9.65 4.30
C CYS A 337 0.91 -8.16 4.27
N CYS A 338 2.21 -7.86 4.23
CA CYS A 338 2.72 -6.48 4.08
C CYS A 338 2.25 -5.84 2.78
N SER A 339 2.22 -6.60 1.66
CA SER A 339 1.71 -6.08 0.38
C SER A 339 0.23 -5.74 0.42
N PHE A 340 -0.56 -6.50 1.17
CA PHE A 340 -2.00 -6.21 1.35
C PHE A 340 -2.24 -4.89 2.09
N ILE A 341 -1.25 -4.39 2.84
CA ILE A 341 -1.29 -3.07 3.48
C ILE A 341 -0.72 -2.00 2.55
N PHE A 342 0.52 -2.20 2.10
CA PHE A 342 1.32 -1.20 1.40
C PHE A 342 0.76 -0.84 0.02
N VAL A 343 0.36 -1.83 -0.79
CA VAL A 343 -0.09 -1.58 -2.17
C VAL A 343 -1.37 -0.74 -2.22
N PRO A 344 -2.43 -1.04 -1.44
CA PRO A 344 -3.61 -0.18 -1.41
C PRO A 344 -3.34 1.21 -0.84
N LEU A 345 -2.49 1.37 0.20
CA LEU A 345 -2.14 2.68 0.75
C LEU A 345 -1.47 3.56 -0.31
N ASN A 346 -0.46 3.03 -1.02
CA ASN A 346 0.19 3.74 -2.12
C ASN A 346 -0.80 4.09 -3.26
N ALA A 347 -1.70 3.18 -3.61
CA ALA A 347 -2.71 3.43 -4.62
C ALA A 347 -3.67 4.57 -4.20
N ILE A 348 -4.06 4.65 -2.92
CA ILE A 348 -4.85 5.78 -2.40
C ILE A 348 -4.11 7.10 -2.60
N LEU A 349 -2.84 7.17 -2.21
CA LEU A 349 -2.03 8.37 -2.33
C LEU A 349 -1.89 8.84 -3.78
N GLN A 350 -1.67 7.92 -4.71
CA GLN A 350 -1.53 8.26 -6.13
C GLN A 350 -2.86 8.67 -6.77
N TRP A 351 -3.95 8.00 -6.44
CA TRP A 351 -5.23 8.19 -7.11
C TRP A 351 -6.09 9.29 -6.50
N ARG A 352 -6.09 9.45 -5.17
CA ARG A 352 -6.87 10.47 -4.46
C ARG A 352 -6.20 11.84 -4.37
N SER A 353 -4.92 11.93 -4.69
CA SER A 353 -4.23 13.22 -4.74
C SER A 353 -4.71 14.06 -5.93
N PRO A 354 -5.08 15.33 -5.70
CA PRO A 354 -5.43 16.25 -6.78
C PRO A 354 -4.33 16.30 -7.84
N PRO A 355 -4.66 16.23 -9.15
CA PRO A 355 -3.66 16.15 -10.21
C PRO A 355 -2.62 17.27 -10.19
N ASP A 356 -3.05 18.50 -9.86
CA ASP A 356 -2.22 19.72 -9.75
C ASP A 356 -1.31 19.72 -8.52
N ARG A 357 -1.59 18.91 -7.50
CA ARG A 357 -0.87 18.85 -6.21
C ARG A 357 -0.27 17.48 -5.90
N ARG A 358 -0.45 16.50 -6.79
CA ARG A 358 -0.03 15.11 -6.58
C ARG A 358 1.45 14.98 -6.27
N GLY A 359 2.32 15.71 -6.97
CA GLY A 359 3.76 15.71 -6.72
C GLY A 359 4.11 16.15 -5.29
N ALA A 360 3.46 17.21 -4.80
CA ALA A 360 3.67 17.71 -3.45
C ALA A 360 3.20 16.69 -2.38
N VAL A 361 2.03 16.06 -2.58
CA VAL A 361 1.48 15.05 -1.67
C VAL A 361 2.39 13.82 -1.61
N ILE A 362 2.86 13.30 -2.77
CA ILE A 362 3.76 12.15 -2.81
C ILE A 362 5.11 12.47 -2.16
N SER A 363 5.69 13.66 -2.43
CA SER A 363 6.95 14.07 -1.82
C SER A 363 6.83 14.21 -0.29
N PHE A 364 5.73 14.77 0.20
CA PHE A 364 5.43 14.86 1.62
C PHE A 364 5.24 13.47 2.24
N SER A 365 4.48 12.58 1.59
CA SER A 365 4.28 11.20 2.02
C SER A 365 5.60 10.44 2.13
N ASN A 366 6.50 10.55 1.15
CA ASN A 366 7.81 9.92 1.21
C ASN A 366 8.62 10.37 2.44
N THR A 367 8.57 11.65 2.79
CA THR A 367 9.21 12.14 4.02
C THR A 367 8.59 11.53 5.27
N CYS A 368 7.25 11.39 5.29
CA CYS A 368 6.53 10.72 6.38
C CYS A 368 6.91 9.23 6.48
N VAL A 369 7.06 8.54 5.35
CA VAL A 369 7.54 7.14 5.28
C VAL A 369 8.93 7.02 5.91
N PHE A 370 9.89 7.85 5.52
CA PHE A 370 11.22 7.82 6.12
C PHE A 370 11.21 8.17 7.61
N THR A 371 10.31 9.07 8.03
CA THR A 371 10.09 9.34 9.47
C THR A 371 9.56 8.09 10.18
N GLY A 372 8.62 7.35 9.59
CA GLY A 372 8.15 6.07 10.11
C GLY A 372 9.29 5.05 10.25
N ILE A 373 10.13 4.90 9.22
CA ILE A 373 11.31 4.01 9.25
C ILE A 373 12.26 4.40 10.38
N LEU A 374 12.52 5.70 10.57
CA LEU A 374 13.37 6.21 11.65
C LEU A 374 12.78 5.90 13.03
N LEU A 375 11.47 6.14 13.22
CA LEU A 375 10.76 5.83 14.46
C LEU A 375 10.82 4.33 14.79
N GLY A 376 10.62 3.45 13.81
CA GLY A 376 10.75 2.01 13.98
C GLY A 376 12.17 1.60 14.37
N SER A 377 13.18 2.24 13.79
CA SER A 377 14.58 2.00 14.15
C SER A 377 14.90 2.42 15.58
N LEU A 378 14.43 3.59 15.99
CA LEU A 378 14.56 4.08 17.37
C LEU A 378 13.83 3.16 18.35
N ALA A 379 12.61 2.71 18.02
CA ALA A 379 11.85 1.78 18.84
C ALA A 379 12.58 0.46 19.02
N GLY A 380 13.17 -0.11 17.94
CA GLY A 380 13.94 -1.36 18.01
C GLY A 380 15.12 -1.27 18.97
N GLY A 381 15.92 -0.21 18.87
CA GLY A 381 17.01 0.04 19.80
C GLY A 381 16.55 0.26 21.25
N SER A 382 15.46 1.01 21.45
CA SER A 382 14.90 1.27 22.79
C SER A 382 14.36 0.01 23.46
N LEU A 383 13.64 -0.87 22.72
CA LEU A 383 13.13 -2.13 23.22
C LEU A 383 14.26 -3.09 23.61
N ALA A 384 15.33 -3.14 22.79
CA ALA A 384 16.51 -3.94 23.10
C ALA A 384 17.23 -3.44 24.36
N ASN A 385 17.43 -2.12 24.49
CA ASN A 385 18.02 -1.51 25.69
C ASN A 385 17.16 -1.71 26.95
N ALA A 386 15.84 -1.91 26.79
CA ALA A 386 14.94 -2.31 27.86
C ALA A 386 15.01 -3.81 28.20
N GLY A 387 15.91 -4.57 27.57
CA GLY A 387 16.16 -5.99 27.85
C GLY A 387 15.20 -6.97 27.14
N LEU A 388 14.45 -6.54 26.12
CA LEU A 388 13.58 -7.43 25.37
C LEU A 388 14.40 -8.28 24.39
N SER A 389 14.15 -9.60 24.41
CA SER A 389 14.69 -10.52 23.41
C SER A 389 14.08 -10.27 22.02
N THR A 390 14.72 -10.77 20.97
CA THR A 390 14.22 -10.69 19.58
C THR A 390 12.81 -11.30 19.45
N SER A 391 12.52 -12.40 20.16
CA SER A 391 11.20 -13.02 20.21
C SER A 391 10.15 -12.09 20.83
N ASN A 392 10.48 -11.44 21.95
CA ASN A 392 9.59 -10.50 22.63
C ASN A 392 9.36 -9.23 21.79
N ILE A 393 10.36 -8.76 21.04
CA ILE A 393 10.18 -7.63 20.09
C ILE A 393 9.19 -8.00 19.00
N PHE A 394 9.20 -9.24 18.47
CA PHE A 394 8.16 -9.70 17.53
C PHE A 394 6.76 -9.68 18.17
N LEU A 395 6.62 -10.13 19.42
CA LEU A 395 5.33 -10.12 20.14
C LEU A 395 4.83 -8.70 20.41
N VAL A 396 5.70 -7.79 20.84
CA VAL A 396 5.36 -6.36 21.00
C VAL A 396 4.91 -5.77 19.66
N THR A 397 5.65 -6.05 18.59
CA THR A 397 5.30 -5.59 17.24
C THR A 397 3.95 -6.13 16.78
N ALA A 398 3.67 -7.41 17.05
CA ALA A 398 2.37 -8.03 16.80
C ALA A 398 1.24 -7.32 17.58
N GLY A 399 1.45 -7.09 18.87
CA GLY A 399 0.50 -6.40 19.75
C GLY A 399 0.17 -4.99 19.27
N VAL A 400 1.19 -4.20 18.91
CA VAL A 400 1.01 -2.85 18.33
C VAL A 400 0.27 -2.94 16.98
N THR A 401 0.57 -3.93 16.15
CA THR A 401 -0.14 -4.16 14.87
C THR A 401 -1.61 -4.50 15.11
N ILE A 402 -1.93 -5.34 16.11
CA ILE A 402 -3.32 -5.66 16.47
C ILE A 402 -4.07 -4.40 16.93
N VAL A 403 -3.47 -3.59 17.81
CA VAL A 403 -4.09 -2.35 18.29
C VAL A 403 -4.34 -1.37 17.15
N GLY A 404 -3.34 -1.17 16.26
CA GLY A 404 -3.50 -0.32 15.09
C GLY A 404 -4.56 -0.84 14.11
N THR A 405 -4.65 -2.17 13.92
CA THR A 405 -5.69 -2.81 13.09
C THR A 405 -7.08 -2.60 13.70
N ALA A 406 -7.22 -2.83 15.00
CA ALA A 406 -8.49 -2.62 15.70
C ALA A 406 -8.95 -1.16 15.62
N TRP A 407 -8.00 -0.21 15.76
CA TRP A 407 -8.27 1.20 15.60
C TRP A 407 -8.71 1.56 14.17
N ALA A 408 -8.03 1.02 13.14
CA ALA A 408 -8.40 1.23 11.74
C ALA A 408 -9.79 0.65 11.42
N LEU A 409 -10.11 -0.54 11.95
CA LEU A 409 -11.44 -1.16 11.83
C LEU A 409 -12.53 -0.34 12.52
N TRP A 410 -12.22 0.26 13.66
CA TRP A 410 -13.15 1.15 14.38
C TRP A 410 -13.44 2.45 13.60
N LEU A 411 -12.41 3.00 12.91
CA LEU A 411 -12.57 4.20 12.07
C LEU A 411 -13.35 3.95 10.78
N MET A 412 -13.22 2.74 10.19
CA MET A 412 -13.78 2.40 8.87
C MET A 412 -14.37 0.99 8.86
N PRO A 413 -15.42 0.71 9.66
CA PRO A 413 -16.03 -0.62 9.74
C PRO A 413 -16.68 -1.04 8.41
N ASP A 414 -17.21 -0.08 7.66
CA ASP A 414 -17.84 -0.24 6.35
C ASP A 414 -16.86 -0.80 5.30
N VAL A 415 -15.61 -0.42 5.35
CA VAL A 415 -14.58 -0.84 4.38
C VAL A 415 -14.22 -2.33 4.55
N PHE A 416 -14.03 -2.76 5.80
CA PHE A 416 -13.73 -4.16 6.08
C PHE A 416 -14.92 -5.08 5.78
N LEU A 417 -16.10 -4.64 6.18
CA LEU A 417 -17.33 -5.35 5.86
C LEU A 417 -17.50 -5.52 4.35
N ARG A 418 -17.26 -4.46 3.59
CA ARG A 418 -17.29 -4.53 2.13
C ARG A 418 -16.32 -5.58 1.58
N LEU A 419 -15.08 -5.64 2.07
CA LEU A 419 -14.14 -6.68 1.65
C LEU A 419 -14.69 -8.08 1.91
N LEU A 420 -15.20 -8.34 3.13
CA LEU A 420 -15.78 -9.64 3.47
C LEU A 420 -16.92 -9.99 2.52
N LEU A 421 -17.77 -9.01 2.19
CA LEU A 421 -18.86 -9.19 1.24
C LEU A 421 -18.36 -9.43 -0.19
N VAL A 422 -17.33 -8.71 -0.63
CA VAL A 422 -16.69 -8.92 -1.95
C VAL A 422 -16.04 -10.32 -2.01
N MET A 423 -15.34 -10.74 -0.97
CA MET A 423 -14.77 -12.09 -0.91
C MET A 423 -15.87 -13.16 -0.91
N PHE A 424 -16.91 -12.99 -0.10
CA PHE A 424 -18.05 -13.89 -0.04
C PHE A 424 -18.77 -13.96 -1.40
N THR A 425 -19.05 -12.83 -2.02
CA THR A 425 -19.71 -12.78 -3.33
C THR A 425 -18.85 -13.40 -4.41
N ASN A 426 -17.55 -13.13 -4.49
CA ASN A 426 -16.65 -13.70 -5.50
C ASN A 426 -16.39 -15.22 -5.31
N THR A 427 -16.55 -15.72 -4.08
CA THR A 427 -16.44 -17.17 -3.81
C THR A 427 -17.71 -17.91 -4.25
N LEU A 428 -18.88 -17.35 -3.95
CA LEU A 428 -20.16 -17.98 -4.27
C LEU A 428 -20.68 -17.62 -5.66
N TYR A 429 -20.32 -16.45 -6.18
CA TYR A 429 -20.84 -15.91 -7.44
C TYR A 429 -19.70 -15.49 -8.38
N ARG A 430 -19.89 -15.77 -9.66
CA ARG A 430 -19.08 -15.20 -10.74
C ARG A 430 -19.76 -13.92 -11.24
N LEU A 431 -19.41 -12.79 -10.61
CA LEU A 431 -20.03 -11.51 -10.86
C LEU A 431 -19.50 -10.88 -12.17
N ARG A 432 -20.41 -10.55 -13.09
CA ARG A 432 -20.13 -9.72 -14.27
C ARG A 432 -20.77 -8.35 -14.06
N ILE A 433 -19.99 -7.29 -14.18
CA ILE A 433 -20.47 -5.91 -14.00
C ILE A 433 -20.49 -5.23 -15.35
N VAL A 434 -21.61 -4.57 -15.69
CA VAL A 434 -21.81 -3.84 -16.95
C VAL A 434 -22.28 -2.43 -16.64
N GLY A 435 -21.75 -1.43 -17.35
CA GLY A 435 -22.17 -0.03 -17.22
C GLY A 435 -21.72 0.69 -15.94
N GLN A 436 -20.70 0.20 -15.24
CA GLN A 436 -20.17 0.83 -14.01
C GLN A 436 -19.76 2.29 -14.21
N HIS A 437 -19.35 2.68 -15.41
CA HIS A 437 -18.97 4.05 -15.77
C HIS A 437 -20.14 5.06 -15.69
N HIS A 438 -21.38 4.58 -15.64
CA HIS A 438 -22.57 5.40 -15.42
C HIS A 438 -22.70 5.90 -13.98
N ILE A 439 -21.98 5.28 -13.02
CA ILE A 439 -22.02 5.70 -11.62
C ILE A 439 -21.09 6.90 -11.44
N PRO A 440 -21.61 8.04 -10.94
CA PRO A 440 -20.80 9.23 -10.78
C PRO A 440 -19.68 9.02 -9.74
N GLN A 441 -18.50 9.53 -10.02
CA GLN A 441 -17.33 9.46 -9.14
C GLN A 441 -17.52 10.31 -7.86
N SER A 442 -18.34 11.38 -7.93
CA SER A 442 -18.65 12.28 -6.83
C SER A 442 -20.11 12.75 -6.94
N GLY A 443 -20.67 13.27 -5.85
CA GLY A 443 -22.06 13.71 -5.78
C GLY A 443 -23.03 12.57 -5.52
N GLY A 444 -24.31 12.91 -5.25
CA GLY A 444 -25.38 11.96 -4.97
C GLY A 444 -25.86 11.23 -6.21
N ALA A 445 -26.31 9.99 -6.06
CA ALA A 445 -26.97 9.20 -7.11
C ALA A 445 -27.98 8.24 -6.49
N LEU A 446 -29.14 8.05 -7.13
CA LEU A 446 -30.15 7.09 -6.70
C LEU A 446 -30.06 5.81 -7.55
N LEU A 447 -29.78 4.68 -6.95
CA LEU A 447 -29.85 3.36 -7.58
C LEU A 447 -31.25 2.78 -7.41
N VAL A 448 -31.80 2.28 -8.51
CA VAL A 448 -33.16 1.70 -8.56
C VAL A 448 -33.07 0.29 -9.17
N PRO A 449 -32.71 -0.73 -8.36
CA PRO A 449 -32.59 -2.12 -8.81
C PRO A 449 -33.90 -2.89 -8.68
N ASN A 450 -34.02 -3.99 -9.44
CA ASN A 450 -34.98 -5.05 -9.19
C ASN A 450 -34.60 -5.86 -7.94
N HIS A 451 -35.59 -6.54 -7.30
CA HIS A 451 -35.38 -7.23 -6.01
C HIS A 451 -35.67 -8.73 -6.10
N MET A 452 -34.60 -9.51 -6.32
CA MET A 452 -34.68 -10.96 -6.60
C MET A 452 -34.34 -11.83 -5.41
N SER A 453 -33.49 -11.35 -4.48
CA SER A 453 -32.97 -12.15 -3.37
C SER A 453 -32.52 -11.30 -2.17
N PHE A 454 -32.24 -11.98 -1.05
CA PHE A 454 -31.67 -11.32 0.15
C PHE A 454 -30.22 -10.83 -0.04
N VAL A 455 -29.50 -11.34 -1.02
CA VAL A 455 -28.10 -10.93 -1.29
C VAL A 455 -27.98 -9.77 -2.27
N ASP A 456 -29.08 -9.26 -2.83
CA ASP A 456 -29.05 -8.20 -3.84
C ASP A 456 -28.28 -6.98 -3.38
N GLY A 457 -28.48 -6.56 -2.12
CA GLY A 457 -27.71 -5.46 -1.53
C GLY A 457 -26.21 -5.73 -1.48
N PHE A 458 -25.82 -6.95 -1.16
CA PHE A 458 -24.41 -7.35 -1.09
C PHE A 458 -23.77 -7.41 -2.49
N LEU A 459 -24.51 -7.91 -3.49
CA LEU A 459 -24.08 -7.92 -4.89
C LEU A 459 -23.86 -6.50 -5.43
N LEU A 460 -24.74 -5.56 -5.06
CA LEU A 460 -24.60 -4.16 -5.41
C LEU A 460 -23.39 -3.53 -4.72
N MET A 461 -23.18 -3.78 -3.43
CA MET A 461 -21.99 -3.30 -2.71
C MET A 461 -20.69 -3.85 -3.31
N ALA A 462 -20.69 -5.11 -3.76
CA ALA A 462 -19.54 -5.71 -4.43
C ALA A 462 -19.30 -5.13 -5.85
N SER A 463 -20.33 -4.48 -6.44
CA SER A 463 -20.29 -3.98 -7.81
C SER A 463 -19.87 -2.51 -7.93
N ILE A 464 -19.83 -1.75 -6.82
CA ILE A 464 -19.58 -0.29 -6.80
C ILE A 464 -18.48 0.05 -5.81
N ASP A 465 -17.63 1.03 -6.16
CA ASP A 465 -16.51 1.46 -5.31
C ASP A 465 -16.92 2.43 -4.20
N ARG A 466 -18.06 3.09 -4.36
CA ARG A 466 -18.58 4.06 -3.41
C ARG A 466 -19.52 3.39 -2.40
N PRO A 467 -19.52 3.83 -1.13
CA PRO A 467 -20.48 3.35 -0.14
C PRO A 467 -21.93 3.59 -0.61
N ILE A 468 -22.77 2.59 -0.41
CA ILE A 468 -24.20 2.65 -0.76
C ILE A 468 -25.00 2.69 0.54
N ARG A 469 -25.92 3.65 0.67
CA ARG A 469 -26.93 3.67 1.75
C ARG A 469 -28.20 3.02 1.26
N PHE A 470 -28.52 1.88 1.83
CA PHE A 470 -29.74 1.14 1.48
C PHE A 470 -30.93 1.62 2.27
N VAL A 471 -32.09 1.72 1.62
CA VAL A 471 -33.38 1.86 2.27
C VAL A 471 -33.90 0.45 2.56
N VAL A 472 -33.98 0.07 3.85
CA VAL A 472 -34.32 -1.29 4.29
C VAL A 472 -35.49 -1.28 5.25
N ASP A 473 -36.34 -2.32 5.20
CA ASP A 473 -37.47 -2.43 6.14
C ASP A 473 -36.97 -2.42 7.59
N ALA A 474 -37.67 -1.65 8.45
CA ALA A 474 -37.29 -1.45 9.84
C ALA A 474 -37.20 -2.76 10.64
N ALA A 475 -37.99 -3.77 10.29
CA ALA A 475 -37.97 -5.08 10.95
C ALA A 475 -36.61 -5.78 10.79
N TYR A 476 -35.96 -5.62 9.64
CA TYR A 476 -34.59 -6.13 9.44
C TYR A 476 -33.54 -5.21 10.06
N ALA A 477 -33.71 -3.89 9.95
CA ALA A 477 -32.73 -2.92 10.45
C ALA A 477 -32.55 -2.96 11.98
N THR A 478 -33.55 -3.41 12.73
CA THR A 478 -33.55 -3.51 14.20
C THR A 478 -33.32 -4.94 14.72
N HIS A 479 -33.16 -5.93 13.84
CA HIS A 479 -32.97 -7.32 14.25
C HIS A 479 -31.60 -7.49 14.99
N PRO A 480 -31.57 -8.06 16.21
CA PRO A 480 -30.39 -8.09 17.07
C PRO A 480 -29.13 -8.67 16.40
N LEU A 481 -29.29 -9.74 15.61
CA LEU A 481 -28.16 -10.42 14.95
C LEU A 481 -27.51 -9.62 13.81
N ILE A 482 -28.24 -8.70 13.19
CA ILE A 482 -27.76 -7.93 12.02
C ILE A 482 -27.76 -6.42 12.25
N GLN A 483 -28.21 -5.97 13.42
CA GLN A 483 -28.31 -4.55 13.75
C GLN A 483 -26.94 -3.85 13.65
N TRP A 484 -25.87 -4.47 14.15
CA TRP A 484 -24.51 -3.95 14.03
C TRP A 484 -24.10 -3.73 12.57
N LEU A 485 -24.47 -4.67 11.70
CA LEU A 485 -24.24 -4.61 10.26
C LEU A 485 -25.03 -3.44 9.62
N MET A 486 -26.29 -3.30 9.99
CA MET A 486 -27.16 -2.22 9.49
C MET A 486 -26.65 -0.85 9.91
N ILE A 487 -26.13 -0.72 11.13
CA ILE A 487 -25.50 0.51 11.63
C ILE A 487 -24.20 0.79 10.86
N ALA A 488 -23.34 -0.21 10.69
CA ALA A 488 -22.09 -0.08 9.94
C ALA A 488 -22.32 0.34 8.49
N MET A 489 -23.37 -0.19 7.84
CA MET A 489 -23.80 0.17 6.49
C MET A 489 -24.57 1.49 6.41
N LYS A 490 -24.81 2.17 7.54
CA LYS A 490 -25.61 3.41 7.63
C LYS A 490 -26.97 3.29 6.93
N VAL A 491 -27.64 2.16 7.09
CA VAL A 491 -28.93 1.86 6.46
C VAL A 491 -29.98 2.87 6.88
N ILE A 492 -30.87 3.23 5.97
CA ILE A 492 -32.03 4.09 6.24
C ILE A 492 -33.23 3.18 6.51
N PRO A 493 -33.69 3.05 7.77
CA PRO A 493 -34.82 2.19 8.09
C PRO A 493 -36.14 2.80 7.61
N ILE A 494 -36.94 2.00 6.87
CA ILE A 494 -38.29 2.37 6.44
C ILE A 494 -39.31 1.41 7.08
N ALA A 495 -40.24 1.95 7.82
CA ALA A 495 -41.31 1.15 8.43
C ALA A 495 -42.51 1.08 7.47
N SER A 496 -42.59 0.00 6.69
CA SER A 496 -43.70 -0.21 5.73
C SER A 496 -45.08 -0.28 6.41
N THR A 497 -45.12 -0.72 7.66
CA THR A 497 -46.33 -0.82 8.50
C THR A 497 -46.50 0.37 9.45
N GLY A 498 -45.56 1.30 9.52
CA GLY A 498 -45.49 2.37 10.53
C GLY A 498 -46.31 3.65 10.22
N GLY A 499 -47.15 3.62 9.20
CA GLY A 499 -47.97 4.75 8.78
C GLY A 499 -47.25 5.79 7.91
N PRO A 500 -47.99 6.71 7.26
CA PRO A 500 -47.47 7.63 6.23
C PRO A 500 -46.36 8.57 6.72
N ARG A 501 -46.40 9.00 7.97
CA ARG A 501 -45.40 9.91 8.55
C ARG A 501 -44.02 9.27 8.69
N MET A 502 -43.94 7.99 9.05
CA MET A 502 -42.67 7.27 9.19
C MET A 502 -42.06 7.00 7.83
N ILE A 503 -42.86 6.62 6.84
CA ILE A 503 -42.41 6.45 5.45
C ILE A 503 -41.83 7.76 4.92
N LEU A 504 -42.57 8.90 5.10
CA LEU A 504 -42.09 10.21 4.67
C LEU A 504 -40.79 10.63 5.35
N ARG A 505 -40.57 10.29 6.62
CA ARG A 505 -39.32 10.56 7.34
C ARG A 505 -38.15 9.79 6.70
N ALA A 506 -38.31 8.50 6.41
CA ALA A 506 -37.30 7.68 5.75
C ALA A 506 -36.96 8.21 4.35
N LEU A 507 -37.99 8.57 3.54
CA LEU A 507 -37.75 9.14 2.20
C LEU A 507 -37.06 10.51 2.26
N ARG A 508 -37.34 11.34 3.26
CA ARG A 508 -36.59 12.60 3.49
C ARG A 508 -35.17 12.34 3.89
N SER A 509 -34.88 11.37 4.76
CA SER A 509 -33.50 10.97 5.12
C SER A 509 -32.72 10.46 3.91
N ALA A 510 -33.38 9.70 3.02
CA ALA A 510 -32.79 9.25 1.77
C ALA A 510 -32.47 10.44 0.84
N GLY A 511 -33.40 11.41 0.74
CA GLY A 511 -33.14 12.64 -0.02
C GLY A 511 -31.99 13.46 0.55
N GLN A 512 -31.90 13.61 1.87
CA GLN A 512 -30.77 14.30 2.52
C GLN A 512 -29.43 13.61 2.22
N ALA A 513 -29.38 12.28 2.25
CA ALA A 513 -28.17 11.54 1.90
C ALA A 513 -27.71 11.80 0.44
N LEU A 514 -28.67 11.96 -0.49
CA LEU A 514 -28.35 12.39 -1.87
C LEU A 514 -27.77 13.81 -1.91
N ASP A 515 -28.35 14.73 -1.13
CA ASP A 515 -27.87 16.12 -1.02
C ASP A 515 -26.47 16.18 -0.40
N ASP A 516 -26.17 15.28 0.55
CA ASP A 516 -24.83 15.10 1.14
C ASP A 516 -23.83 14.43 0.20
N GLY A 517 -24.24 14.11 -1.04
CA GLY A 517 -23.37 13.52 -2.07
C GLY A 517 -23.20 12.00 -1.96
N GLU A 518 -24.04 11.30 -1.19
CA GLU A 518 -23.97 9.85 -1.02
C GLU A 518 -24.76 9.10 -2.11
N ILE A 519 -24.41 7.82 -2.35
CA ILE A 519 -25.21 6.93 -3.20
C ILE A 519 -26.30 6.29 -2.33
N VAL A 520 -27.55 6.45 -2.73
CA VAL A 520 -28.70 5.82 -2.09
C VAL A 520 -29.24 4.72 -2.99
N CYS A 521 -29.61 3.59 -2.41
CA CYS A 521 -30.26 2.48 -3.11
C CYS A 521 -31.62 2.19 -2.50
N ILE A 522 -32.64 2.17 -3.33
CA ILE A 522 -34.00 1.75 -2.95
C ILE A 522 -34.50 0.73 -3.96
N PHE A 523 -35.02 -0.40 -3.45
CA PHE A 523 -35.70 -1.38 -4.26
C PHE A 523 -37.17 -0.91 -4.48
N PRO A 524 -37.53 -0.46 -5.70
CA PRO A 524 -38.84 0.18 -5.92
C PRO A 524 -40.00 -0.78 -5.80
N GLU A 525 -39.77 -2.07 -5.91
CA GLU A 525 -40.76 -3.14 -5.70
C GLU A 525 -41.26 -3.22 -4.24
N GLY A 526 -40.36 -2.80 -3.29
CA GLY A 526 -40.65 -2.78 -1.87
C GLY A 526 -40.78 -4.15 -1.20
N GLN A 527 -40.49 -5.22 -1.92
CA GLN A 527 -40.41 -6.61 -1.43
C GLN A 527 -39.64 -7.48 -2.39
N ILE A 528 -39.07 -8.59 -1.91
CA ILE A 528 -38.40 -9.59 -2.75
C ILE A 528 -39.47 -10.37 -3.55
N THR A 529 -39.22 -10.54 -4.85
CA THR A 529 -40.11 -11.35 -5.70
C THR A 529 -40.17 -12.81 -5.22
N ARG A 530 -41.34 -13.39 -5.27
CA ARG A 530 -41.58 -14.83 -4.99
C ARG A 530 -41.84 -15.64 -6.25
N THR A 531 -41.98 -14.97 -7.38
CA THR A 531 -42.30 -15.57 -8.68
C THR A 531 -41.15 -15.50 -9.69
N GLY A 532 -40.10 -14.70 -9.39
CA GLY A 532 -38.98 -14.43 -10.31
C GLY A 532 -39.30 -13.38 -11.37
N THR A 533 -40.48 -12.78 -11.30
CA THR A 533 -40.90 -11.68 -12.19
C THR A 533 -40.75 -10.34 -11.50
N LEU A 534 -40.59 -9.27 -12.28
CA LEU A 534 -40.53 -7.91 -11.80
C LEU A 534 -41.89 -7.52 -11.20
N LEU A 535 -41.87 -6.97 -10.00
CA LEU A 535 -43.08 -6.50 -9.33
C LEU A 535 -43.36 -5.02 -9.67
N PRO A 536 -44.62 -4.56 -9.53
CA PRO A 536 -44.97 -3.14 -9.76
C PRO A 536 -44.18 -2.20 -8.88
N PHE A 537 -43.67 -1.13 -9.45
CA PHE A 537 -42.87 -0.12 -8.75
C PHE A 537 -43.75 0.79 -7.90
N ARG A 538 -43.32 1.01 -6.66
CA ARG A 538 -43.93 1.97 -5.74
C ARG A 538 -43.34 3.36 -5.95
N ARG A 539 -44.15 4.40 -5.97
CA ARG A 539 -43.75 5.80 -6.22
C ARG A 539 -42.86 6.42 -5.13
N GLY A 540 -42.32 5.62 -4.22
CA GLY A 540 -41.46 6.12 -3.14
C GLY A 540 -40.18 6.74 -3.63
N PHE A 541 -39.55 6.14 -4.66
CA PHE A 541 -38.29 6.62 -5.23
C PHE A 541 -38.46 7.99 -5.93
N GLU A 542 -39.58 8.25 -6.59
CA GLU A 542 -39.89 9.56 -7.19
C GLU A 542 -39.89 10.68 -6.13
N ARG A 543 -40.37 10.39 -4.93
CA ARG A 543 -40.37 11.37 -3.83
C ARG A 543 -38.99 11.67 -3.28
N ILE A 544 -38.07 10.72 -3.36
CA ILE A 544 -36.68 10.91 -2.92
C ILE A 544 -35.97 11.92 -3.82
N VAL A 545 -36.19 11.83 -5.13
CA VAL A 545 -35.49 12.69 -6.11
C VAL A 545 -36.22 13.99 -6.43
N LYS A 546 -37.51 14.12 -6.04
CA LYS A 546 -38.31 15.28 -6.34
C LYS A 546 -37.66 16.59 -5.87
N GLY A 547 -37.40 17.49 -6.81
CA GLY A 547 -36.78 18.80 -6.57
C GLY A 547 -35.26 18.72 -6.34
N ARG A 548 -34.60 17.60 -6.73
CA ARG A 548 -33.15 17.41 -6.65
C ARG A 548 -32.56 17.12 -8.02
N GLN A 549 -31.45 17.75 -8.33
CA GLN A 549 -30.72 17.47 -9.57
C GLN A 549 -29.70 16.34 -9.37
N VAL A 550 -30.18 15.14 -9.11
CA VAL A 550 -29.36 13.94 -8.91
C VAL A 550 -29.69 12.89 -9.96
N PRO A 551 -28.71 12.17 -10.51
CA PRO A 551 -28.96 11.12 -11.49
C PRO A 551 -29.67 9.93 -10.82
N VAL A 552 -30.69 9.41 -11.51
CA VAL A 552 -31.34 8.13 -11.20
C VAL A 552 -30.73 7.07 -12.11
N ILE A 553 -30.18 6.01 -11.53
CA ILE A 553 -29.47 4.95 -12.27
C ILE A 553 -30.31 3.68 -12.20
N PRO A 554 -31.00 3.33 -13.30
CA PRO A 554 -31.67 2.04 -13.41
C PRO A 554 -30.63 0.91 -13.26
N THR A 555 -30.91 -0.02 -12.39
CA THR A 555 -29.98 -1.13 -12.13
C THR A 555 -30.70 -2.46 -12.30
N HIS A 556 -30.03 -3.43 -12.94
CA HIS A 556 -30.61 -4.74 -13.16
C HIS A 556 -29.72 -5.85 -12.65
N LEU A 557 -30.28 -6.72 -11.81
CA LEU A 557 -29.68 -7.94 -11.29
C LEU A 557 -30.21 -9.10 -12.11
N ASP A 558 -29.39 -9.63 -13.04
CA ASP A 558 -29.73 -10.75 -13.91
C ASP A 558 -29.22 -12.07 -13.34
N ARG A 559 -30.02 -13.13 -13.52
CA ARG A 559 -29.74 -14.52 -13.09
C ARG A 559 -29.65 -14.72 -11.57
N VAL A 560 -30.04 -13.75 -10.75
CA VAL A 560 -30.04 -13.94 -9.29
C VAL A 560 -31.16 -14.89 -8.84
N TRP A 561 -32.26 -14.96 -9.61
CA TRP A 561 -33.28 -16.00 -9.46
C TRP A 561 -32.67 -17.37 -9.78
N GLY A 562 -32.82 -18.31 -8.87
CA GLY A 562 -32.11 -19.60 -8.94
C GLY A 562 -30.92 -19.71 -7.98
N SER A 563 -30.40 -18.59 -7.46
CA SER A 563 -29.36 -18.61 -6.44
C SER A 563 -29.88 -19.14 -5.09
N ILE A 564 -28.97 -19.56 -4.21
CA ILE A 564 -29.29 -20.13 -2.87
C ILE A 564 -30.20 -19.19 -2.06
N PHE A 565 -30.03 -17.87 -2.23
CA PHE A 565 -30.70 -16.83 -1.45
C PHE A 565 -31.97 -16.28 -2.10
N SER A 566 -32.43 -16.86 -3.22
CA SER A 566 -33.72 -16.51 -3.86
C SER A 566 -34.83 -17.46 -3.43
N PHE A 567 -36.09 -17.05 -3.63
CA PHE A 567 -37.27 -17.87 -3.31
C PHE A 567 -37.65 -18.88 -4.41
N GLU A 568 -36.79 -19.12 -5.39
CA GLU A 568 -37.09 -20.10 -6.42
C GLU A 568 -37.48 -21.45 -5.82
N ARG A 569 -38.57 -22.06 -6.34
CA ARG A 569 -39.17 -23.30 -5.84
C ARG A 569 -39.66 -23.24 -4.40
N GLY A 570 -39.91 -22.04 -3.85
CA GLY A 570 -40.37 -21.82 -2.49
C GLY A 570 -39.39 -22.19 -1.39
N ARG A 571 -38.10 -22.40 -1.71
CA ARG A 571 -37.06 -22.86 -0.77
C ARG A 571 -35.95 -21.81 -0.65
N PHE A 572 -35.92 -21.12 0.48
CA PHE A 572 -34.82 -20.23 0.85
C PHE A 572 -33.75 -21.02 1.63
N LEU A 573 -32.47 -20.89 1.25
CA LEU A 573 -31.31 -21.58 1.86
C LEU A 573 -31.33 -23.14 1.84
N ARG A 574 -32.39 -23.77 1.38
CA ARG A 574 -32.53 -25.23 1.36
C ARG A 574 -32.39 -25.82 -0.04
N LYS A 575 -31.59 -25.16 -0.90
CA LYS A 575 -31.27 -25.66 -2.25
C LYS A 575 -29.75 -25.51 -2.48
N TRP A 576 -29.20 -26.50 -3.18
CA TRP A 576 -27.82 -26.41 -3.65
C TRP A 576 -27.78 -25.64 -4.96
N PRO A 577 -26.77 -24.76 -5.18
CA PRO A 577 -26.60 -24.06 -6.44
C PRO A 577 -26.19 -25.09 -7.52
N GLU A 578 -26.66 -24.92 -8.74
CA GLU A 578 -26.30 -25.77 -9.87
C GLU A 578 -24.79 -25.68 -10.21
N ARG A 579 -24.17 -24.58 -9.88
CA ARG A 579 -22.73 -24.31 -10.06
C ARG A 579 -22.19 -23.41 -8.96
N ILE A 580 -20.94 -23.64 -8.55
CA ILE A 580 -20.16 -22.73 -7.68
C ILE A 580 -18.84 -22.46 -8.39
N PRO A 581 -18.48 -21.18 -8.67
CA PRO A 581 -19.27 -19.94 -8.43
C PRO A 581 -20.44 -19.79 -9.41
N TYR A 582 -21.59 -19.32 -8.89
CA TYR A 582 -22.83 -19.14 -9.64
C TYR A 582 -22.75 -17.87 -10.51
N PRO A 583 -22.94 -17.94 -11.86
CA PRO A 583 -22.78 -16.79 -12.73
C PRO A 583 -23.98 -15.85 -12.63
N LEU A 584 -23.72 -14.56 -12.41
CA LEU A 584 -24.74 -13.50 -12.43
C LEU A 584 -24.18 -12.19 -13.00
N THR A 585 -25.08 -11.31 -13.43
CA THR A 585 -24.70 -10.00 -14.00
C THR A 585 -25.39 -8.88 -13.23
N VAL A 586 -24.62 -7.82 -12.91
CA VAL A 586 -25.15 -6.55 -12.42
C VAL A 586 -24.94 -5.50 -13.52
N SER A 587 -26.04 -4.92 -13.98
CA SER A 587 -26.02 -3.92 -15.05
C SER A 587 -26.50 -2.56 -14.55
N PHE A 588 -25.71 -1.51 -14.78
CA PHE A 588 -26.06 -0.12 -14.51
C PHE A 588 -26.44 0.58 -15.81
N GLY A 589 -27.69 1.01 -15.93
CA GLY A 589 -28.19 1.75 -17.09
C GLY A 589 -27.65 3.18 -17.16
N ALA A 590 -27.91 3.86 -18.27
CA ALA A 590 -27.58 5.27 -18.42
C ALA A 590 -28.32 6.10 -17.35
N PRO A 591 -27.67 7.14 -16.77
CA PRO A 591 -28.30 8.02 -15.80
C PRO A 591 -29.52 8.72 -16.41
N LEU A 592 -30.64 8.67 -15.71
CA LEU A 592 -31.85 9.41 -16.04
C LEU A 592 -31.87 10.73 -15.25
N SER A 593 -32.37 11.80 -15.86
CA SER A 593 -32.60 13.06 -15.15
C SER A 593 -33.75 12.87 -14.16
N SER A 594 -33.68 13.54 -13.00
CA SER A 594 -34.78 13.56 -12.03
C SER A 594 -36.05 14.24 -12.54
N ASP A 595 -35.97 14.96 -13.69
CA ASP A 595 -37.07 15.68 -14.31
C ASP A 595 -37.78 14.85 -15.41
N THR A 596 -37.23 13.66 -15.75
CA THR A 596 -37.84 12.67 -16.66
C THR A 596 -38.57 11.59 -15.89
#